data_7078ba8b465710500c3fc9a064ec2b99
#
_entry.id   7078ba8b465710500c3fc9a064ec2b99
#
_cell.length_a   1.000
_cell.length_b   1.000
_cell.length_c   1.000
_cell.angle_alpha   90.00
_cell.angle_beta   90.00
_cell.angle_gamma   90.00
#
_symmetry.space_group_name_H-M   'P 1'
#
loop_
_entity.id
_entity.type
_entity.pdbx_description
1 polymer ?
#
loop_
_entity_poly.entity_id
_entity_poly.type
_entity_poly.pdbx_seq_one_letter_code
_entity_poly.pdbx_strand_id
1 'polypeptide(L)'
;MASDSYKTIARAAETTYRQLSSKFLVYAYPVETEGEIKEHLDALRKRWFDATHHCYAWRLGPHGEQFRANDDGEPSSTAGKPILGQLLSNEVTNCLVVVVRYFGGTKLGVPGLIAAYKESTAQVLAE
;
A
#
# COMPACT_ATOMS: atom_id res chain seq x y z
N MET A 1 -2.59 -21.86 -20.35
CA MET A 1 -3.33 -20.68 -20.80
C MET A 1 -2.85 -19.41 -20.09
N ALA A 2 -2.49 -18.44 -20.88
CA ALA A 2 -2.05 -17.17 -20.32
C ALA A 2 -3.14 -16.52 -19.49
N SER A 3 -4.41 -16.68 -19.89
CA SER A 3 -5.54 -16.10 -19.19
C SER A 3 -5.70 -16.63 -17.75
N ASP A 4 -5.11 -17.78 -17.44
CA ASP A 4 -5.17 -18.34 -16.10
C ASP A 4 -3.96 -17.95 -15.26
N SER A 5 -3.00 -17.28 -15.86
CA SER A 5 -1.81 -16.85 -15.16
C SER A 5 -2.03 -15.50 -14.49
N TYR A 6 -1.51 -15.36 -13.30
CA TYR A 6 -1.50 -14.08 -12.61
C TYR A 6 -0.25 -13.95 -11.77
N LYS A 7 0.08 -12.72 -11.41
CA LYS A 7 1.29 -12.39 -10.69
C LYS A 7 0.94 -11.99 -9.25
N THR A 8 1.66 -12.55 -8.32
CA THR A 8 1.57 -12.16 -6.91
C THR A 8 2.98 -12.07 -6.34
N ILE A 9 3.10 -11.57 -5.11
CA ILE A 9 4.38 -11.56 -4.42
C ILE A 9 4.60 -12.90 -3.72
N ALA A 10 5.86 -13.35 -3.68
CA ALA A 10 6.19 -14.67 -3.11
C ALA A 10 6.14 -14.66 -1.58
N ARG A 11 6.42 -13.52 -0.97
CA ARG A 11 6.49 -13.40 0.49
C ARG A 11 6.29 -11.96 0.92
N ALA A 12 6.05 -11.76 2.21
CA ALA A 12 5.93 -10.42 2.77
C ALA A 12 7.25 -9.64 2.60
N ALA A 13 7.11 -8.34 2.37
CA ALA A 13 8.25 -7.44 2.23
C ALA A 13 7.94 -6.13 2.96
N GLU A 14 8.99 -5.42 3.37
CA GLU A 14 8.84 -4.11 3.99
C GLU A 14 10.00 -3.20 3.59
N THR A 15 9.74 -1.90 3.57
CA THR A 15 10.75 -0.88 3.28
C THR A 15 10.37 0.41 3.99
N THR A 16 11.32 1.34 4.05
CA THR A 16 11.10 2.67 4.60
C THR A 16 11.43 3.71 3.53
N TYR A 17 10.56 4.70 3.39
CA TYR A 17 10.73 5.80 2.45
C TYR A 17 10.61 7.10 3.21
N ARG A 18 11.42 8.10 2.87
CA ARG A 18 11.41 9.40 3.54
C ARG A 18 11.29 10.52 2.52
N GLN A 19 10.51 11.54 2.85
CA GLN A 19 10.39 12.74 2.03
C GLN A 19 9.98 13.90 2.92
N LEU A 20 10.72 15.01 2.85
CA LEU A 20 10.46 16.24 3.60
C LEU A 20 10.15 15.95 5.07
N SER A 21 11.00 15.16 5.69
CA SER A 21 10.92 14.74 7.10
C SER A 21 9.75 13.80 7.41
N SER A 22 8.85 13.52 6.46
CA SER A 22 7.86 12.46 6.64
C SER A 22 8.50 11.11 6.46
N LYS A 23 8.02 10.15 7.26
CA LYS A 23 8.51 8.76 7.23
C LYS A 23 7.34 7.87 6.82
N PHE A 24 7.61 7.01 5.83
CA PHE A 24 6.63 6.07 5.29
C PHE A 24 7.14 4.66 5.52
N LEU A 25 6.46 3.91 6.37
CA LEU A 25 6.76 2.49 6.63
C LEU A 25 5.84 1.68 5.73
N VAL A 26 6.41 0.92 4.81
CA VAL A 26 5.66 0.26 3.75
C VAL A 26 5.74 -1.23 3.89
N TYR A 27 4.59 -1.88 3.83
CA TYR A 27 4.44 -3.33 4.02
C TYR A 27 3.67 -3.91 2.86
N ALA A 28 4.17 -4.99 2.27
CA ALA A 28 3.46 -5.75 1.25
C ALA A 28 3.28 -7.17 1.73
N TYR A 29 2.06 -7.69 1.61
CA TYR A 29 1.70 -9.04 2.07
C TYR A 29 1.00 -9.81 0.98
N PRO A 30 1.39 -11.08 0.76
CA PRO A 30 0.54 -11.97 -0.02
C PRO A 30 -0.71 -12.30 0.79
N VAL A 31 -1.88 -12.12 0.18
CA VAL A 31 -3.17 -12.37 0.83
C VAL A 31 -4.11 -13.04 -0.16
N GLU A 32 -5.05 -13.83 0.35
CA GLU A 32 -6.05 -14.49 -0.48
C GLU A 32 -7.48 -14.17 -0.06
N THR A 33 -7.67 -13.63 1.14
CA THR A 33 -9.01 -13.34 1.67
C THR A 33 -9.05 -11.98 2.34
N GLU A 34 -10.26 -11.40 2.45
CA GLU A 34 -10.44 -10.16 3.20
C GLU A 34 -10.18 -10.35 4.69
N GLY A 35 -10.36 -11.56 5.21
CA GLY A 35 -10.02 -11.88 6.59
C GLY A 35 -8.53 -11.71 6.88
N GLU A 36 -7.69 -12.20 5.98
CA GLU A 36 -6.25 -12.03 6.10
C GLU A 36 -5.86 -10.55 6.02
N ILE A 37 -6.49 -9.80 5.12
CA ILE A 37 -6.26 -8.36 4.98
C ILE A 37 -6.57 -7.66 6.30
N LYS A 38 -7.71 -7.96 6.90
CA LYS A 38 -8.12 -7.36 8.17
C LYS A 38 -7.12 -7.66 9.28
N GLU A 39 -6.63 -8.88 9.36
CA GLU A 39 -5.64 -9.27 10.36
C GLU A 39 -4.35 -8.45 10.24
N HIS A 40 -3.84 -8.27 9.01
CA HIS A 40 -2.64 -7.46 8.79
C HIS A 40 -2.88 -6.00 9.14
N LEU A 41 -4.02 -5.44 8.72
CA LEU A 41 -4.35 -4.05 9.03
C LEU A 41 -4.47 -3.81 10.53
N ASP A 42 -5.15 -4.70 11.24
CA ASP A 42 -5.32 -4.59 12.68
C ASP A 42 -3.97 -4.66 13.40
N ALA A 43 -3.10 -5.57 12.97
CA ALA A 43 -1.76 -5.72 13.56
C ALA A 43 -0.91 -4.47 13.35
N LEU A 44 -0.93 -3.88 12.16
CA LEU A 44 -0.15 -2.67 11.87
C LEU A 44 -0.72 -1.45 12.59
N ARG A 45 -2.04 -1.33 12.68
CA ARG A 45 -2.67 -0.25 13.44
C ARG A 45 -2.32 -0.31 14.92
N LYS A 46 -2.22 -1.51 15.46
CA LYS A 46 -1.84 -1.72 16.85
C LYS A 46 -0.34 -1.40 17.06
N ARG A 47 0.51 -1.89 16.16
CA ARG A 47 1.96 -1.68 16.25
C ARG A 47 2.32 -0.20 16.10
N TRP A 48 1.70 0.46 15.14
CA TRP A 48 1.98 1.87 14.82
C TRP A 48 0.77 2.75 15.14
N PHE A 49 0.23 2.58 16.35
CA PHE A 49 -1.03 3.22 16.74
C PHE A 49 -0.96 4.75 16.73
N ASP A 50 0.23 5.32 16.89
CA ASP A 50 0.44 6.77 16.93
C ASP A 50 0.80 7.36 15.56
N ALA A 51 0.74 6.58 14.50
CA ALA A 51 1.02 7.09 13.16
C ALA A 51 -0.07 8.06 12.71
N THR A 52 0.30 8.96 11.81
CA THR A 52 -0.63 9.95 11.27
C THR A 52 -1.68 9.30 10.38
N HIS A 53 -1.26 8.37 9.52
CA HIS A 53 -2.15 7.67 8.58
C HIS A 53 -1.69 6.22 8.37
N HIS A 54 -2.68 5.33 8.14
CA HIS A 54 -2.43 3.94 7.75
C HIS A 54 -3.18 3.72 6.42
N CYS A 55 -2.59 4.16 5.33
CA CYS A 55 -3.20 4.07 4.01
C CYS A 55 -2.95 2.70 3.41
N TYR A 56 -3.86 2.22 2.55
CA TYR A 56 -3.66 0.90 1.97
C TYR A 56 -4.41 0.72 0.66
N ALA A 57 -4.02 -0.31 -0.06
CA ALA A 57 -4.78 -0.83 -1.19
C ALA A 57 -4.51 -2.32 -1.31
N TRP A 58 -5.47 -3.03 -1.90
CA TRP A 58 -5.32 -4.46 -2.12
C TRP A 58 -6.10 -4.90 -3.36
N ARG A 59 -5.68 -6.03 -3.91
CA ARG A 59 -6.37 -6.72 -5.00
C ARG A 59 -6.46 -8.20 -4.65
N LEU A 60 -7.60 -8.82 -4.96
CA LEU A 60 -7.84 -10.25 -4.76
C LEU A 60 -8.41 -10.85 -6.03
N GLY A 61 -8.14 -12.14 -6.22
CA GLY A 61 -8.62 -12.93 -7.35
C GLY A 61 -7.59 -12.98 -8.48
N PRO A 62 -7.70 -14.00 -9.37
CA PRO A 62 -6.72 -14.19 -10.44
C PRO A 62 -6.60 -13.01 -11.39
N HIS A 63 -7.67 -12.23 -11.54
CA HIS A 63 -7.68 -11.04 -12.41
C HIS A 63 -7.79 -9.74 -11.62
N GLY A 64 -7.64 -9.81 -10.29
CA GLY A 64 -7.78 -8.64 -9.45
C GLY A 64 -9.19 -8.07 -9.45
N GLU A 65 -10.20 -8.94 -9.57
CA GLU A 65 -11.61 -8.55 -9.69
C GLU A 65 -12.11 -7.80 -8.46
N GLN A 66 -11.58 -8.13 -7.30
CA GLN A 66 -11.90 -7.43 -6.05
C GLN A 66 -10.72 -6.55 -5.68
N PHE A 67 -11.01 -5.32 -5.34
CA PHE A 67 -9.94 -4.37 -4.96
C PHE A 67 -10.50 -3.26 -4.08
N ARG A 68 -9.62 -2.62 -3.35
CA ARG A 68 -9.96 -1.46 -2.52
C ARG A 68 -8.75 -0.56 -2.36
N ALA A 69 -9.01 0.74 -2.24
CA ALA A 69 -8.01 1.75 -1.90
C ALA A 69 -8.56 2.61 -0.76
N ASN A 70 -7.71 2.98 0.18
CA ASN A 70 -8.12 3.76 1.35
C ASN A 70 -7.07 4.81 1.69
N ASP A 71 -7.50 6.07 1.77
CA ASP A 71 -6.62 7.21 2.05
C ASP A 71 -6.38 7.45 3.54
N ASP A 72 -7.18 6.84 4.39
CA ASP A 72 -7.09 6.97 5.86
C ASP A 72 -6.80 8.40 6.35
N GLY A 73 -7.61 9.35 5.89
CA GLY A 73 -7.49 10.75 6.32
C GLY A 73 -6.54 11.61 5.50
N GLU A 74 -5.76 11.05 4.59
CA GLU A 74 -5.04 11.87 3.62
C GLU A 74 -6.03 12.51 2.65
N PRO A 75 -5.66 13.60 1.97
CA PRO A 75 -6.57 14.18 0.98
C PRO A 75 -7.01 13.16 -0.07
N SER A 76 -8.24 13.28 -0.52
CA SER A 76 -8.86 12.29 -1.42
C SER A 76 -7.96 11.92 -2.61
N SER A 77 -7.78 10.62 -2.81
CA SER A 77 -7.03 10.04 -3.94
C SER A 77 -5.53 10.35 -3.96
N THR A 78 -4.97 10.77 -2.81
CA THR A 78 -3.52 11.08 -2.74
C THR A 78 -2.70 9.92 -2.19
N ALA A 79 -3.33 8.91 -1.61
CA ALA A 79 -2.63 7.79 -0.98
C ALA A 79 -3.09 6.44 -1.50
N GLY A 80 -4.32 6.06 -1.21
CA GLY A 80 -4.84 4.74 -1.58
C GLY A 80 -4.80 4.49 -3.09
N LYS A 81 -5.19 5.47 -3.88
CA LYS A 81 -5.22 5.34 -5.33
C LYS A 81 -3.82 5.19 -5.95
N PRO A 82 -2.81 5.98 -5.54
CA PRO A 82 -1.43 5.74 -5.99
C PRO A 82 -0.89 4.36 -5.60
N ILE A 83 -1.25 3.85 -4.42
CA ILE A 83 -0.86 2.50 -4.00
C ILE A 83 -1.50 1.46 -4.94
N LEU A 84 -2.82 1.55 -5.13
CA LEU A 84 -3.54 0.65 -6.02
C LEU A 84 -2.99 0.71 -7.44
N GLY A 85 -2.67 1.92 -7.92
CA GLY A 85 -2.09 2.12 -9.25
C GLY A 85 -0.80 1.33 -9.45
N GLN A 86 0.02 1.19 -8.42
CA GLN A 86 1.23 0.39 -8.51
C GLN A 86 0.95 -1.12 -8.58
N LEU A 87 -0.07 -1.59 -7.86
CA LEU A 87 -0.50 -2.98 -8.00
C LEU A 87 -1.01 -3.25 -9.41
N LEU A 88 -1.77 -2.32 -9.97
CA LEU A 88 -2.31 -2.43 -11.33
C LEU A 88 -1.19 -2.41 -12.38
N SER A 89 -0.28 -1.42 -12.30
CA SER A 89 0.78 -1.27 -13.30
C SER A 89 1.80 -2.41 -13.26
N ASN A 90 1.99 -3.04 -12.11
CA ASN A 90 2.86 -4.21 -11.97
C ASN A 90 2.08 -5.52 -12.17
N GLU A 91 0.79 -5.42 -12.46
CA GLU A 91 -0.09 -6.58 -12.68
C GLU A 91 -0.08 -7.57 -11.50
N VAL A 92 0.02 -7.03 -10.29
CA VAL A 92 0.05 -7.84 -9.07
C VAL A 92 -1.35 -7.95 -8.49
N THR A 93 -1.75 -9.18 -8.14
CA THR A 93 -2.98 -9.45 -7.42
C THR A 93 -2.71 -10.36 -6.22
N ASN A 94 -3.75 -10.63 -5.41
CA ASN A 94 -3.62 -11.35 -4.14
C ASN A 94 -2.54 -10.71 -3.27
N CYS A 95 -2.61 -9.40 -3.17
CA CYS A 95 -1.61 -8.59 -2.49
C CYS A 95 -2.25 -7.42 -1.76
N LEU A 96 -1.80 -7.18 -0.54
CA LEU A 96 -2.13 -6.01 0.25
C LEU A 96 -0.86 -5.18 0.41
N VAL A 97 -0.95 -3.88 0.16
CA VAL A 97 0.12 -2.94 0.50
C VAL A 97 -0.42 -1.93 1.50
N VAL A 98 0.28 -1.76 2.60
CA VAL A 98 -0.06 -0.78 3.65
C VAL A 98 1.10 0.20 3.77
N VAL A 99 0.79 1.48 3.77
CA VAL A 99 1.78 2.55 3.98
C VAL A 99 1.41 3.30 5.24
N VAL A 100 2.25 3.19 6.26
CA VAL A 100 2.09 3.86 7.55
C VAL A 100 2.92 5.14 7.50
N ARG A 101 2.28 6.29 7.65
CA ARG A 101 2.96 7.57 7.55
C ARG A 101 3.03 8.29 8.88
N TYR A 102 4.24 8.78 9.19
CA TYR A 102 4.47 9.74 10.26
C TYR A 102 4.77 11.09 9.63
N PHE A 103 3.89 12.06 9.86
CA PHE A 103 4.07 13.43 9.35
C PHE A 103 5.30 14.05 10.03
N GLY A 104 6.15 14.69 9.24
CA GLY A 104 7.41 15.25 9.73
C GLY A 104 7.40 16.77 9.96
N GLY A 105 6.23 17.39 9.94
CA GLY A 105 6.11 18.83 10.18
C GLY A 105 6.11 19.68 8.92
N THR A 106 6.46 19.12 7.77
CA THR A 106 6.46 19.85 6.49
C THR A 106 5.44 19.20 5.55
N LYS A 107 4.51 19.98 5.06
CA LYS A 107 3.48 19.49 4.13
C LYS A 107 4.10 19.15 2.78
N LEU A 108 3.71 18.01 2.23
CA LEU A 108 4.18 17.59 0.92
C LEU A 108 3.37 18.19 -0.22
N GLY A 109 2.12 18.59 0.04
CA GLY A 109 1.19 18.99 -1.00
C GLY A 109 0.61 17.79 -1.74
N VAL A 110 -0.45 18.01 -2.51
CA VAL A 110 -1.12 16.92 -3.24
C VAL A 110 -0.17 16.19 -4.19
N PRO A 111 0.59 16.89 -5.08
CA PRO A 111 1.52 16.17 -5.96
C PRO A 111 2.61 15.42 -5.20
N GLY A 112 3.11 15.98 -4.11
CA GLY A 112 4.12 15.33 -3.29
C GLY A 112 3.61 14.08 -2.59
N LEU A 113 2.37 14.12 -2.10
CA LEU A 113 1.74 12.95 -1.48
C LEU A 113 1.57 11.81 -2.50
N ILE A 114 1.02 12.13 -3.65
CA ILE A 114 0.83 11.14 -4.73
C ILE A 114 2.17 10.49 -5.08
N ALA A 115 3.21 11.29 -5.27
CA ALA A 115 4.53 10.79 -5.60
C ALA A 115 5.11 9.90 -4.50
N ALA A 116 4.98 10.32 -3.23
CA ALA A 116 5.50 9.57 -2.09
C ALA A 116 4.83 8.20 -1.94
N TYR A 117 3.51 8.14 -2.02
CA TYR A 117 2.79 6.87 -1.92
C TYR A 117 3.07 5.95 -3.10
N LYS A 118 3.20 6.53 -4.30
CA LYS A 118 3.57 5.79 -5.51
C LYS A 118 4.98 5.21 -5.39
N GLU A 119 5.96 6.05 -5.10
CA GLU A 119 7.38 5.65 -5.04
C GLU A 119 7.64 4.63 -3.94
N SER A 120 7.07 4.86 -2.75
CA SER A 120 7.27 3.94 -1.63
C SER A 120 6.67 2.57 -1.92
N THR A 121 5.51 2.53 -2.59
CA THR A 121 4.90 1.27 -2.99
C THR A 121 5.72 0.57 -4.07
N ALA A 122 6.22 1.32 -5.06
CA ALA A 122 7.08 0.75 -6.09
C ALA A 122 8.32 0.08 -5.47
N GLN A 123 8.91 0.71 -4.45
CA GLN A 123 10.07 0.16 -3.77
C GLN A 123 9.77 -1.16 -3.06
N VAL A 124 8.66 -1.24 -2.32
CA VAL A 124 8.34 -2.48 -1.60
C VAL A 124 8.00 -3.61 -2.56
N LEU A 125 7.35 -3.31 -3.69
CA LEU A 125 7.04 -4.34 -4.68
C LEU A 125 8.27 -4.86 -5.41
N ALA A 126 9.38 -4.12 -5.39
CA ALA A 126 10.64 -4.53 -5.99
C ALA A 126 11.50 -5.40 -5.07
N GLU A 127 11.13 -5.53 -3.81
CA GLU A 127 11.88 -6.33 -2.83
C GLU A 127 11.81 -7.84 -3.08
#